data_a5085f47065b479ee12f6812bd8ea89b
#
_entry.id   a5085f47065b479ee12f6812bd8ea89b
#
_cell.length_a   1.000
_cell.length_b   1.000
_cell.length_c   1.000
_cell.angle_alpha   90.00
_cell.angle_beta   90.00
_cell.angle_gamma   90.00
#
_symmetry.space_group_name_H-M   'P 1'
#
loop_
_entity.id
_entity.type
_entity.pdbx_description
1 polymer ?
#
loop_
_entity_poly.entity_id
_entity_poly.type
_entity_poly.pdbx_seq_one_letter_code
_entity_poly.pdbx_strand_id
1 'polypeptide(L)'
;LGIAQKRAYPSWAAMLEGEKALPADERAQVIMITTPNHVHAAPTIAALEGGFHVILDKPLCTSMEEARAMEAAAKSSKALFCLTHTYTGYPMIKEAKHQIASGALGAVRKIYVEYPQGWLSTFLEGENHTQAAWRTDPAKSGKVGAMGDIGTHAFNLAEYVSGEEIVEVCAQLNTVVDGRALDDDGAVLFRTASGATGVLMATQIAAGEENNVKIRVFGEKGGLCWEHT
;
A
#
# COMPACT_ATOMS: atom_id res chain seq x y z
N LEU A 1 9.82 -19.96 15.53
CA LEU A 1 8.43 -19.86 15.04
C LEU A 1 7.62 -21.16 15.22
N GLY A 2 8.25 -22.26 15.73
CA GLY A 2 7.54 -23.53 15.96
C GLY A 2 7.09 -24.27 14.70
N ILE A 3 7.58 -23.89 13.52
CA ILE A 3 7.26 -24.55 12.25
C ILE A 3 7.98 -25.89 12.20
N ALA A 4 7.28 -26.97 11.91
CA ALA A 4 7.88 -28.29 11.72
C ALA A 4 8.89 -28.23 10.56
N GLN A 5 10.08 -28.80 10.75
CA GLN A 5 11.15 -28.73 9.77
C GLN A 5 10.73 -29.25 8.38
N LYS A 6 9.86 -30.25 8.32
CA LYS A 6 9.28 -30.79 7.05
C LYS A 6 8.42 -29.77 6.28
N ARG A 7 8.03 -28.65 6.92
CA ARG A 7 7.27 -27.54 6.32
C ARG A 7 8.08 -26.24 6.23
N ALA A 8 9.38 -26.30 6.43
CA ALA A 8 10.33 -25.21 6.20
C ALA A 8 10.90 -25.38 4.78
N TYR A 9 10.33 -24.67 3.84
CA TYR A 9 10.67 -24.81 2.42
C TYR A 9 11.80 -23.84 2.02
N PRO A 10 12.69 -24.23 1.06
CA PRO A 10 13.81 -23.38 0.63
C PRO A 10 13.39 -22.22 -0.29
N SER A 11 12.18 -22.26 -0.83
CA SER A 11 11.64 -21.19 -1.70
C SER A 11 10.11 -21.17 -1.65
N TRP A 12 9.51 -20.05 -2.07
CA TRP A 12 8.05 -19.95 -2.20
C TRP A 12 7.48 -20.97 -3.21
N ALA A 13 8.20 -21.25 -4.30
CA ALA A 13 7.76 -22.24 -5.28
C ALA A 13 7.72 -23.65 -4.69
N ALA A 14 8.78 -24.05 -3.97
CA ALA A 14 8.82 -25.34 -3.27
C ALA A 14 7.73 -25.41 -2.18
N MET A 15 7.42 -24.30 -1.53
CA MET A 15 6.33 -24.21 -0.55
C MET A 15 4.97 -24.46 -1.21
N LEU A 16 4.65 -23.78 -2.29
CA LEU A 16 3.38 -23.98 -2.98
C LEU A 16 3.19 -25.42 -3.48
N GLU A 17 4.23 -26.01 -4.07
CA GLU A 17 4.19 -27.40 -4.51
C GLU A 17 4.05 -28.38 -3.34
N GLY A 18 4.83 -28.18 -2.27
CA GLY A 18 4.75 -29.01 -1.08
C GLY A 18 3.37 -28.95 -0.39
N GLU A 19 2.81 -27.75 -0.27
CA GLU A 19 1.49 -27.54 0.33
C GLU A 19 0.37 -28.10 -0.56
N LYS A 20 0.45 -27.97 -1.88
CA LYS A 20 -0.52 -28.59 -2.82
C LYS A 20 -0.55 -30.14 -2.70
N ALA A 21 0.58 -30.76 -2.39
CA ALA A 21 0.67 -32.21 -2.25
C ALA A 21 0.06 -32.75 -0.95
N LEU A 22 -0.24 -31.89 0.02
CA LEU A 22 -0.87 -32.28 1.28
C LEU A 22 -2.40 -32.45 1.13
N PRO A 23 -3.04 -33.29 1.95
CA PRO A 23 -4.47 -33.33 2.07
C PRO A 23 -5.08 -31.95 2.36
N ALA A 24 -6.31 -31.72 1.89
CA ALA A 24 -6.96 -30.41 1.96
C ALA A 24 -7.12 -29.84 3.38
N ASP A 25 -7.25 -30.71 4.36
CA ASP A 25 -7.36 -30.40 5.79
C ASP A 25 -6.01 -30.15 6.48
N GLU A 26 -4.90 -30.55 5.83
CA GLU A 26 -3.55 -30.35 6.35
C GLU A 26 -2.80 -29.19 5.68
N ARG A 27 -3.12 -28.88 4.42
CA ARG A 27 -2.43 -27.86 3.62
C ARG A 27 -2.71 -26.44 4.13
N ALA A 28 -1.77 -25.53 3.90
CA ALA A 28 -2.02 -24.11 4.10
C ALA A 28 -3.21 -23.66 3.23
N GLN A 29 -4.10 -22.88 3.78
CA GLN A 29 -5.23 -22.27 3.05
C GLN A 29 -4.90 -20.86 2.58
N VAL A 30 -4.05 -20.15 3.32
CA VAL A 30 -3.68 -18.76 3.09
C VAL A 30 -2.17 -18.64 2.98
N ILE A 31 -1.73 -17.96 1.95
CA ILE A 31 -0.31 -17.59 1.77
C ILE A 31 -0.17 -16.10 2.06
N MET A 32 0.70 -15.76 3.01
CA MET A 32 1.06 -14.38 3.32
C MET A 32 2.40 -14.04 2.66
N ILE A 33 2.42 -12.95 1.88
CA ILE A 33 3.60 -12.49 1.13
C ILE A 33 4.03 -11.14 1.70
N THR A 34 5.22 -11.10 2.31
CA THR A 34 5.81 -9.92 2.97
C THR A 34 7.24 -9.67 2.48
N THR A 35 7.49 -9.99 1.23
CA THR A 35 8.78 -9.84 0.56
C THR A 35 8.99 -8.39 0.10
N PRO A 36 10.20 -8.00 -0.38
CA PRO A 36 10.38 -6.75 -1.12
C PRO A 36 9.53 -6.69 -2.39
N ASN A 37 9.15 -5.48 -2.80
CA ASN A 37 8.14 -5.20 -3.84
C ASN A 37 8.33 -5.99 -5.14
N HIS A 38 9.57 -6.12 -5.63
CA HIS A 38 9.89 -6.83 -6.89
C HIS A 38 9.62 -8.34 -6.86
N VAL A 39 9.35 -8.91 -5.69
CA VAL A 39 9.01 -10.33 -5.52
C VAL A 39 7.53 -10.55 -5.18
N HIS A 40 6.67 -9.56 -5.36
CA HIS A 40 5.24 -9.67 -5.03
C HIS A 40 4.45 -10.45 -6.11
N ALA A 41 4.65 -10.12 -7.39
CA ALA A 41 3.77 -10.60 -8.45
C ALA A 41 3.82 -12.11 -8.66
N ALA A 42 5.00 -12.69 -8.88
CA ALA A 42 5.13 -14.09 -9.23
C ALA A 42 4.55 -15.05 -8.18
N PRO A 43 4.90 -14.95 -6.86
CA PRO A 43 4.32 -15.83 -5.86
C PRO A 43 2.81 -15.58 -5.64
N THR A 44 2.33 -14.34 -5.82
CA THR A 44 0.89 -14.04 -5.72
C THR A 44 0.10 -14.75 -6.83
N ILE A 45 0.53 -14.61 -8.07
CA ILE A 45 -0.12 -15.26 -9.22
C ILE A 45 -0.12 -16.78 -9.04
N ALA A 46 1.04 -17.37 -8.73
CA ALA A 46 1.17 -18.80 -8.55
C ALA A 46 0.34 -19.35 -7.38
N ALA A 47 0.21 -18.59 -6.28
CA ALA A 47 -0.62 -18.96 -5.15
C ALA A 47 -2.11 -18.93 -5.51
N LEU A 48 -2.58 -17.88 -6.18
CA LEU A 48 -3.98 -17.75 -6.62
C LEU A 48 -4.36 -18.86 -7.62
N GLU A 49 -3.49 -19.13 -8.60
CA GLU A 49 -3.65 -20.23 -9.56
C GLU A 49 -3.63 -21.61 -8.86
N GLY A 50 -2.87 -21.71 -7.77
CA GLY A 50 -2.83 -22.89 -6.91
C GLY A 50 -4.04 -23.06 -6.00
N GLY A 51 -4.99 -22.11 -6.01
CA GLY A 51 -6.20 -22.11 -5.19
C GLY A 51 -5.94 -21.74 -3.73
N PHE A 52 -4.85 -21.07 -3.41
CA PHE A 52 -4.57 -20.51 -2.10
C PHE A 52 -5.15 -19.10 -1.98
N HIS A 53 -5.74 -18.78 -0.85
CA HIS A 53 -6.01 -17.38 -0.50
C HIS A 53 -4.69 -16.64 -0.32
N VAL A 54 -4.64 -15.36 -0.70
CA VAL A 54 -3.41 -14.56 -0.60
C VAL A 54 -3.65 -13.32 0.22
N ILE A 55 -2.74 -13.08 1.15
CA ILE A 55 -2.55 -11.80 1.84
C ILE A 55 -1.20 -11.25 1.37
N LEU A 56 -1.23 -10.14 0.63
CA LEU A 56 -0.05 -9.50 0.10
C LEU A 56 0.23 -8.20 0.83
N ASP A 57 1.49 -7.96 1.19
CA ASP A 57 1.88 -6.65 1.70
C ASP A 57 1.86 -5.58 0.58
N LYS A 58 1.68 -4.34 0.96
CA LYS A 58 1.72 -3.18 0.04
C LYS A 58 3.18 -2.83 -0.33
N PRO A 59 3.42 -2.14 -1.44
CA PRO A 59 2.49 -1.87 -2.55
C PRO A 59 2.19 -3.14 -3.36
N LEU A 60 1.17 -3.09 -4.19
CA LEU A 60 0.73 -4.26 -4.96
C LEU A 60 1.88 -4.91 -5.75
N CYS A 61 2.63 -4.11 -6.51
CA CYS A 61 3.71 -4.54 -7.39
C CYS A 61 4.54 -3.34 -7.85
N THR A 62 5.48 -3.56 -8.77
CA THR A 62 6.40 -2.52 -9.27
C THR A 62 6.07 -2.01 -10.67
N SER A 63 5.09 -2.62 -11.37
CA SER A 63 4.70 -2.21 -12.72
C SER A 63 3.22 -2.44 -13.00
N MET A 64 2.67 -1.70 -13.98
CA MET A 64 1.29 -1.90 -14.45
C MET A 64 1.11 -3.25 -15.17
N GLU A 65 2.15 -3.81 -15.76
CA GLU A 65 2.11 -5.14 -16.36
C GLU A 65 1.86 -6.21 -15.30
N GLU A 66 2.65 -6.17 -14.22
CA GLU A 66 2.46 -7.05 -13.06
C GLU A 66 1.07 -6.87 -12.43
N ALA A 67 0.62 -5.62 -12.25
CA ALA A 67 -0.70 -5.34 -11.69
C ALA A 67 -1.83 -5.98 -12.50
N ARG A 68 -1.78 -5.87 -13.83
CA ARG A 68 -2.77 -6.48 -14.72
C ARG A 68 -2.74 -8.02 -14.69
N ALA A 69 -1.53 -8.59 -14.63
CA ALA A 69 -1.38 -10.03 -14.50
C ALA A 69 -1.95 -10.56 -13.17
N MET A 70 -1.68 -9.86 -12.07
CA MET A 70 -2.21 -10.19 -10.75
C MET A 70 -3.74 -10.03 -10.70
N GLU A 71 -4.27 -8.97 -11.29
CA GLU A 71 -5.73 -8.77 -11.40
C GLU A 71 -6.40 -9.90 -12.19
N ALA A 72 -5.81 -10.31 -13.33
CA ALA A 72 -6.31 -11.42 -14.13
C ALA A 72 -6.31 -12.73 -13.33
N ALA A 73 -5.23 -13.03 -12.60
CA ALA A 73 -5.13 -14.20 -11.74
C ALA A 73 -6.20 -14.17 -10.62
N ALA A 74 -6.37 -13.00 -9.98
CA ALA A 74 -7.38 -12.84 -8.92
C ALA A 74 -8.81 -13.02 -9.44
N LYS A 75 -9.13 -12.47 -10.63
CA LYS A 75 -10.45 -12.61 -11.26
C LYS A 75 -10.74 -14.02 -11.73
N SER A 76 -9.75 -14.79 -12.14
CA SER A 76 -9.90 -16.17 -12.60
C SER A 76 -9.92 -17.19 -11.46
N SER A 77 -9.41 -16.83 -10.30
CA SER A 77 -9.37 -17.69 -9.12
C SER A 77 -10.66 -17.60 -8.30
N LYS A 78 -10.99 -18.71 -7.59
CA LYS A 78 -12.00 -18.71 -6.53
C LYS A 78 -11.42 -18.30 -5.17
N ALA A 79 -10.10 -18.17 -5.08
CA ALA A 79 -9.42 -17.75 -3.87
C ALA A 79 -9.61 -16.27 -3.60
N LEU A 80 -9.55 -15.89 -2.33
CA LEU A 80 -9.59 -14.49 -1.92
C LEU A 80 -8.19 -13.87 -2.04
N PHE A 81 -8.14 -12.64 -2.52
CA PHE A 81 -6.94 -11.81 -2.54
C PHE A 81 -7.14 -10.58 -1.67
N CYS A 82 -6.21 -10.32 -0.77
CA CYS A 82 -6.21 -9.15 0.11
C CYS A 82 -4.87 -8.44 0.01
N LEU A 83 -4.89 -7.15 -0.36
CA LEU A 83 -3.75 -6.25 -0.26
C LEU A 83 -3.82 -5.51 1.07
N THR A 84 -2.73 -5.53 1.86
CA THR A 84 -2.74 -4.92 3.20
C THR A 84 -2.57 -3.41 3.12
N HIS A 85 -3.66 -2.68 3.35
CA HIS A 85 -3.66 -1.25 3.63
C HIS A 85 -4.03 -1.03 5.09
N THR A 86 -3.02 -1.07 5.97
CA THR A 86 -3.19 -1.10 7.44
C THR A 86 -4.12 -0.02 7.97
N TYR A 87 -4.03 1.19 7.45
CA TYR A 87 -4.80 2.33 7.98
C TYR A 87 -6.30 2.20 7.78
N THR A 88 -6.75 1.52 6.73
CA THR A 88 -8.19 1.25 6.53
C THR A 88 -8.76 0.22 7.52
N GLY A 89 -7.89 -0.46 8.27
CA GLY A 89 -8.26 -1.38 9.34
C GLY A 89 -8.67 -0.69 10.66
N TYR A 90 -8.27 0.56 10.87
CA TYR A 90 -8.54 1.29 12.11
C TYR A 90 -10.04 1.54 12.30
N PRO A 91 -10.59 1.33 13.52
CA PRO A 91 -12.01 1.52 13.79
C PRO A 91 -12.51 2.92 13.43
N MET A 92 -11.74 3.97 13.77
CA MET A 92 -12.13 5.35 13.49
C MET A 92 -12.11 5.70 12.01
N ILE A 93 -11.30 5.01 11.19
CA ILE A 93 -11.33 5.15 9.74
C ILE A 93 -12.60 4.50 9.16
N LYS A 94 -13.02 3.37 9.70
CA LYS A 94 -14.30 2.74 9.33
C LYS A 94 -15.49 3.61 9.72
N GLU A 95 -15.44 4.25 10.89
CA GLU A 95 -16.44 5.21 11.34
C GLU A 95 -16.47 6.44 10.42
N ALA A 96 -15.31 7.02 10.07
CA ALA A 96 -15.21 8.13 9.13
C ALA A 96 -15.87 7.80 7.78
N LYS A 97 -15.56 6.62 7.22
CA LYS A 97 -16.22 6.13 6.01
C LYS A 97 -17.73 6.01 6.18
N HIS A 98 -18.20 5.47 7.31
CA HIS A 98 -19.63 5.31 7.59
C HIS A 98 -20.34 6.67 7.65
N GLN A 99 -19.77 7.66 8.32
CA GLN A 99 -20.36 9.01 8.41
C GLN A 99 -20.48 9.68 7.04
N ILE A 100 -19.48 9.53 6.17
CA ILE A 100 -19.55 10.04 4.78
C ILE A 100 -20.61 9.30 4.00
N ALA A 101 -20.59 7.97 4.00
CA ALA A 101 -21.51 7.13 3.26
C ALA A 101 -22.98 7.31 3.70
N SER A 102 -23.22 7.64 4.98
CA SER A 102 -24.56 7.96 5.51
C SER A 102 -25.06 9.36 5.14
N GLY A 103 -24.22 10.18 4.45
CA GLY A 103 -24.55 11.54 4.05
C GLY A 103 -24.47 12.58 5.19
N ALA A 104 -23.85 12.27 6.31
CA ALA A 104 -23.71 13.18 7.45
C ALA A 104 -22.96 14.47 7.07
N LEU A 105 -22.00 14.39 6.16
CA LEU A 105 -21.23 15.54 5.68
C LEU A 105 -21.84 16.22 4.44
N GLY A 106 -22.89 15.67 3.85
CA GLY A 106 -23.37 16.08 2.53
C GLY A 106 -22.41 15.64 1.41
N ALA A 107 -22.51 16.24 0.23
CA ALA A 107 -21.60 15.95 -0.87
C ALA A 107 -20.18 16.34 -0.50
N VAL A 108 -19.21 15.44 -0.75
CA VAL A 108 -17.79 15.70 -0.52
C VAL A 108 -17.30 16.79 -1.46
N ARG A 109 -16.55 17.75 -0.94
CA ARG A 109 -16.03 18.91 -1.70
C ARG A 109 -14.53 18.98 -1.72
N LYS A 110 -13.87 18.62 -0.56
CA LYS A 110 -12.44 18.76 -0.42
C LYS A 110 -11.86 17.66 0.44
N ILE A 111 -10.72 17.09 0.00
CA ILE A 111 -9.99 16.05 0.70
C ILE A 111 -8.53 16.51 0.86
N TYR A 112 -8.00 16.40 2.08
CA TYR A 112 -6.58 16.56 2.36
C TYR A 112 -6.07 15.28 3.01
N VAL A 113 -5.01 14.70 2.47
CA VAL A 113 -4.35 13.55 3.06
C VAL A 113 -2.84 13.78 3.04
N GLU A 114 -2.21 13.49 4.16
CA GLU A 114 -0.77 13.70 4.35
C GLU A 114 -0.15 12.52 5.10
N TYR A 115 1.07 12.16 4.70
CA TYR A 115 1.84 11.12 5.35
C TYR A 115 3.30 11.53 5.43
N PRO A 116 3.67 12.34 6.43
CA PRO A 116 5.05 12.68 6.70
C PRO A 116 5.74 11.62 7.56
N GLN A 117 6.98 11.31 7.21
CA GLN A 117 7.95 10.55 7.98
C GLN A 117 9.32 11.24 7.90
N GLY A 118 10.16 11.12 8.92
CA GLY A 118 11.49 11.73 8.97
C GLY A 118 12.65 10.76 8.88
N TRP A 119 12.39 9.45 8.86
CA TRP A 119 13.43 8.44 9.00
C TRP A 119 14.43 8.36 7.84
N LEU A 120 14.06 8.82 6.64
CA LEU A 120 14.94 8.91 5.46
C LEU A 120 15.42 10.34 5.17
N SER A 121 15.40 11.23 6.16
CA SER A 121 15.89 12.61 6.01
C SER A 121 17.41 12.72 5.74
N THR A 122 18.17 11.63 5.92
CA THR A 122 19.59 11.51 5.59
C THR A 122 19.83 10.32 4.66
N PHE A 123 21.04 10.22 4.08
CA PHE A 123 21.43 9.16 3.16
C PHE A 123 21.76 7.86 3.90
N LEU A 124 20.75 7.18 4.44
CA LEU A 124 20.91 5.94 5.23
C LEU A 124 21.25 4.70 4.37
N GLU A 125 20.91 4.70 3.10
CA GLU A 125 21.19 3.60 2.16
C GLU A 125 22.68 3.32 2.00
N GLY A 126 23.54 4.30 2.27
CA GLY A 126 25.00 4.14 2.31
C GLY A 126 25.56 3.62 3.64
N GLU A 127 24.74 3.48 4.68
CA GLU A 127 25.16 3.17 6.06
C GLU A 127 24.84 1.73 6.52
N ASN A 128 24.69 0.78 5.61
CA ASN A 128 24.26 -0.61 5.90
C ASN A 128 22.88 -0.72 6.57
N HIS A 129 22.00 0.26 6.39
CA HIS A 129 20.65 0.25 6.90
C HIS A 129 19.75 -0.63 6.02
N THR A 130 19.45 -1.85 6.46
CA THR A 130 18.77 -2.88 5.66
C THR A 130 17.46 -2.39 5.03
N GLN A 131 16.65 -1.63 5.77
CA GLN A 131 15.35 -1.15 5.28
C GLN A 131 15.50 -0.03 4.25
N ALA A 132 16.46 0.87 4.44
CA ALA A 132 16.77 1.91 3.47
C ALA A 132 17.34 1.31 2.18
N ALA A 133 18.31 0.41 2.30
CA ALA A 133 19.03 -0.18 1.17
C ALA A 133 18.17 -0.86 0.11
N TRP A 134 17.00 -1.42 0.47
CA TRP A 134 16.11 -1.99 -0.54
C TRP A 134 15.00 -1.03 -0.98
N ARG A 135 14.51 -0.13 -0.09
CA ARG A 135 13.43 0.81 -0.42
C ARG A 135 13.87 1.92 -1.36
N THR A 136 15.14 2.31 -1.28
CA THR A 136 15.70 3.35 -2.15
C THR A 136 16.39 2.80 -3.40
N ASP A 137 16.45 1.46 -3.55
CA ASP A 137 16.99 0.78 -4.72
C ASP A 137 15.89 0.59 -5.80
N PRO A 138 15.99 1.26 -6.96
CA PRO A 138 15.02 1.13 -8.05
C PRO A 138 14.81 -0.31 -8.54
N ALA A 139 15.83 -1.17 -8.41
CA ALA A 139 15.72 -2.57 -8.82
C ALA A 139 14.83 -3.41 -7.89
N LYS A 140 14.63 -2.96 -6.64
CA LYS A 140 13.85 -3.68 -5.62
C LYS A 140 12.54 -3.01 -5.28
N SER A 141 12.54 -1.68 -5.20
CA SER A 141 11.39 -0.87 -4.84
C SER A 141 10.50 -0.52 -6.03
N GLY A 142 11.06 -0.51 -7.25
CA GLY A 142 10.39 -0.05 -8.46
C GLY A 142 10.78 1.37 -8.82
N LYS A 143 9.92 2.08 -9.55
CA LYS A 143 10.22 3.40 -10.11
C LYS A 143 9.96 4.57 -9.17
N VAL A 144 9.39 4.35 -8.00
CA VAL A 144 9.00 5.38 -7.03
C VAL A 144 9.46 5.00 -5.62
N GLY A 145 9.89 6.00 -4.86
CA GLY A 145 10.35 5.87 -3.49
C GLY A 145 9.25 6.15 -2.47
N ALA A 146 9.26 7.35 -1.87
CA ALA A 146 8.28 7.74 -0.85
C ALA A 146 6.84 7.65 -1.34
N MET A 147 6.58 8.05 -2.59
CA MET A 147 5.23 7.97 -3.16
C MET A 147 4.76 6.52 -3.34
N GLY A 148 5.65 5.59 -3.67
CA GLY A 148 5.35 4.16 -3.75
C GLY A 148 5.22 3.49 -2.39
N ASP A 149 6.03 3.88 -1.41
CA ASP A 149 6.04 3.27 -0.07
C ASP A 149 4.89 3.78 0.81
N ILE A 150 4.77 5.10 0.97
CA ILE A 150 3.79 5.73 1.87
C ILE A 150 2.69 6.49 1.14
N GLY A 151 2.95 7.02 -0.05
CA GLY A 151 1.93 7.69 -0.87
C GLY A 151 0.79 6.76 -1.27
N THR A 152 1.05 5.46 -1.49
CA THR A 152 0.01 4.44 -1.74
C THR A 152 -0.98 4.32 -0.60
N HIS A 153 -0.53 4.43 0.65
CA HIS A 153 -1.41 4.46 1.82
C HIS A 153 -2.29 5.70 1.84
N ALA A 154 -1.69 6.87 1.59
CA ALA A 154 -2.42 8.13 1.56
C ALA A 154 -3.47 8.14 0.44
N PHE A 155 -3.13 7.63 -0.75
CA PHE A 155 -4.04 7.48 -1.88
C PHE A 155 -5.22 6.55 -1.53
N ASN A 156 -4.91 5.35 -1.06
CA ASN A 156 -5.93 4.39 -0.63
C ASN A 156 -6.83 4.95 0.47
N LEU A 157 -6.26 5.68 1.44
CA LEU A 157 -7.02 6.28 2.53
C LEU A 157 -7.99 7.35 2.02
N ALA A 158 -7.55 8.18 1.06
CA ALA A 158 -8.40 9.20 0.45
C ALA A 158 -9.63 8.58 -0.21
N GLU A 159 -9.44 7.58 -1.09
CA GLU A 159 -10.54 6.90 -1.77
C GLU A 159 -11.42 6.09 -0.80
N TYR A 160 -10.80 5.34 0.11
CA TYR A 160 -11.52 4.48 1.05
C TYR A 160 -12.45 5.27 1.97
N VAL A 161 -11.96 6.38 2.54
CA VAL A 161 -12.73 7.19 3.49
C VAL A 161 -13.81 8.00 2.79
N SER A 162 -13.46 8.64 1.68
CA SER A 162 -14.42 9.47 0.93
C SER A 162 -15.46 8.66 0.16
N GLY A 163 -15.14 7.42 -0.23
CA GLY A 163 -15.94 6.63 -1.17
C GLY A 163 -15.86 7.13 -2.60
N GLU A 164 -14.92 8.03 -2.90
CA GLU A 164 -14.74 8.71 -4.18
C GLU A 164 -13.58 8.08 -4.96
N GLU A 165 -13.72 7.93 -6.27
CA GLU A 165 -12.65 7.50 -7.17
C GLU A 165 -11.83 8.70 -7.63
N ILE A 166 -10.51 8.66 -7.51
CA ILE A 166 -9.61 9.69 -8.04
C ILE A 166 -9.40 9.46 -9.54
N VAL A 167 -9.81 10.42 -10.37
CA VAL A 167 -9.81 10.30 -11.84
C VAL A 167 -8.80 11.21 -12.54
N GLU A 168 -8.32 12.25 -11.86
CA GLU A 168 -7.30 13.16 -12.38
C GLU A 168 -6.25 13.44 -11.31
N VAL A 169 -4.98 13.50 -11.72
CA VAL A 169 -3.86 13.86 -10.85
C VAL A 169 -2.90 14.82 -11.54
N CYS A 170 -2.33 15.73 -10.75
CA CYS A 170 -1.18 16.55 -11.11
C CYS A 170 -0.16 16.41 -9.97
N ALA A 171 1.00 15.81 -10.25
CA ALA A 171 1.97 15.46 -9.24
C ALA A 171 3.30 16.17 -9.43
N GLN A 172 3.94 16.52 -8.32
CA GLN A 172 5.34 16.89 -8.24
C GLN A 172 6.04 15.88 -7.34
N LEU A 173 7.06 15.20 -7.87
CA LEU A 173 7.93 14.28 -7.14
C LEU A 173 9.33 14.87 -7.09
N ASN A 174 9.95 14.81 -5.92
CA ASN A 174 11.26 15.37 -5.69
C ASN A 174 12.20 14.30 -5.09
N THR A 175 13.48 14.42 -5.41
CA THR A 175 14.57 13.73 -4.72
C THR A 175 15.42 14.81 -4.08
N VAL A 176 15.33 14.95 -2.76
CA VAL A 176 15.93 16.04 -1.99
C VAL A 176 17.25 15.61 -1.36
N VAL A 177 17.34 14.37 -0.89
CA VAL A 177 18.56 13.84 -0.29
C VAL A 177 19.59 13.52 -1.37
N ASP A 178 20.75 14.17 -1.30
CA ASP A 178 21.83 13.99 -2.26
C ASP A 178 22.24 12.51 -2.42
N GLY A 179 22.39 12.08 -3.67
CA GLY A 179 22.80 10.72 -4.01
C GLY A 179 21.66 9.68 -4.04
N ARG A 180 20.45 10.02 -3.59
CA ARG A 180 19.27 9.13 -3.66
C ARG A 180 18.80 8.99 -5.10
N ALA A 181 18.34 7.79 -5.46
CA ALA A 181 17.90 7.47 -6.82
C ALA A 181 16.40 7.65 -7.05
N LEU A 182 15.59 7.52 -5.99
CA LEU A 182 14.13 7.59 -6.04
C LEU A 182 13.62 8.85 -5.34
N ASP A 183 12.34 9.16 -5.54
CA ASP A 183 11.68 10.25 -4.83
C ASP A 183 11.66 9.99 -3.31
N ASP A 184 11.91 11.02 -2.54
CA ASP A 184 11.79 11.03 -1.08
C ASP A 184 10.74 12.03 -0.58
N ASP A 185 10.18 12.80 -1.52
CA ASP A 185 9.13 13.79 -1.29
C ASP A 185 8.18 13.85 -2.49
N GLY A 186 6.89 14.07 -2.23
CA GLY A 186 5.92 14.24 -3.29
C GLY A 186 4.61 14.88 -2.84
N ALA A 187 4.05 15.69 -3.74
CA ALA A 187 2.75 16.32 -3.59
C ALA A 187 1.88 16.06 -4.83
N VAL A 188 0.61 15.79 -4.60
CA VAL A 188 -0.36 15.49 -5.66
C VAL A 188 -1.61 16.33 -5.45
N LEU A 189 -1.99 17.12 -6.46
CA LEU A 189 -3.33 17.65 -6.59
C LEU A 189 -4.19 16.63 -7.32
N PHE A 190 -5.40 16.39 -6.87
CA PHE A 190 -6.28 15.42 -7.51
C PHE A 190 -7.72 15.90 -7.60
N ARG A 191 -8.48 15.26 -8.49
CA ARG A 191 -9.93 15.42 -8.64
C ARG A 191 -10.58 14.04 -8.62
N THR A 192 -11.74 13.95 -7.96
CA THR A 192 -12.55 12.74 -7.93
C THR A 192 -13.60 12.74 -9.04
N ALA A 193 -14.20 11.57 -9.28
CA ALA A 193 -15.27 11.40 -10.28
C ALA A 193 -16.50 12.28 -10.03
N SER A 194 -16.82 12.58 -8.75
CA SER A 194 -17.90 13.51 -8.38
C SER A 194 -17.53 14.99 -8.55
N GLY A 195 -16.27 15.31 -8.81
CA GLY A 195 -15.75 16.67 -8.94
C GLY A 195 -15.16 17.24 -7.64
N ALA A 196 -15.12 16.51 -6.55
CA ALA A 196 -14.38 16.92 -5.35
C ALA A 196 -12.87 17.03 -5.68
N THR A 197 -12.20 17.97 -5.02
CA THR A 197 -10.76 18.19 -5.21
C THR A 197 -9.98 17.82 -3.98
N GLY A 198 -8.72 17.42 -4.16
CA GLY A 198 -7.89 17.07 -3.02
C GLY A 198 -6.41 17.39 -3.18
N VAL A 199 -5.71 17.26 -2.06
CA VAL A 199 -4.26 17.35 -1.97
C VAL A 199 -3.78 16.12 -1.21
N LEU A 200 -2.80 15.43 -1.78
CA LEU A 200 -2.07 14.35 -1.14
C LEU A 200 -0.61 14.77 -1.02
N MET A 201 -0.03 14.57 0.14
CA MET A 201 1.40 14.75 0.39
C MET A 201 1.94 13.47 1.02
N ALA A 202 3.09 12.99 0.52
CA ALA A 202 3.84 11.90 1.12
C ALA A 202 5.33 12.23 1.08
N THR A 203 5.97 12.23 2.24
CA THR A 203 7.38 12.60 2.36
C THR A 203 8.09 11.77 3.41
N GLN A 204 9.33 11.36 3.14
CA GLN A 204 10.15 10.61 4.09
C GLN A 204 11.33 11.43 4.63
N ILE A 205 11.32 12.73 4.36
CA ILE A 205 12.39 13.66 4.77
C ILE A 205 11.92 14.70 5.79
N ALA A 206 10.75 14.56 6.36
CA ALA A 206 10.21 15.46 7.38
C ALA A 206 10.84 15.17 8.75
N ALA A 207 12.07 15.63 8.96
CA ALA A 207 12.81 15.39 10.19
C ALA A 207 12.00 15.84 11.43
N GLY A 208 11.82 14.94 12.40
CA GLY A 208 11.01 15.14 13.58
C GLY A 208 9.62 14.47 13.52
N GLU A 209 9.17 14.08 12.33
CA GLU A 209 7.97 13.25 12.17
C GLU A 209 8.33 11.76 12.25
N GLU A 210 7.55 10.99 12.99
CA GLU A 210 7.75 9.53 13.09
C GLU A 210 6.92 8.77 12.05
N ASN A 211 5.60 8.78 12.22
CA ASN A 211 4.68 8.03 11.34
C ASN A 211 3.28 8.68 11.34
N ASN A 212 3.20 9.95 11.03
CA ASN A 212 2.00 10.76 11.18
C ASN A 212 1.16 10.78 9.89
N VAL A 213 0.26 9.82 9.72
CA VAL A 213 -0.71 9.86 8.63
C VAL A 213 -1.99 10.57 9.07
N LYS A 214 -2.50 11.49 8.24
CA LYS A 214 -3.65 12.31 8.55
C LYS A 214 -4.56 12.49 7.36
N ILE A 215 -5.87 12.45 7.58
CA ILE A 215 -6.87 12.75 6.56
C ILE A 215 -7.91 13.73 7.10
N ARG A 216 -8.28 14.69 6.25
CA ARG A 216 -9.39 15.62 6.48
C ARG A 216 -10.31 15.60 5.27
N VAL A 217 -11.60 15.42 5.52
CA VAL A 217 -12.63 15.45 4.46
C VAL A 217 -13.66 16.50 4.81
N PHE A 218 -13.98 17.35 3.85
CA PHE A 218 -14.96 18.43 3.99
C PHE A 218 -16.08 18.24 2.98
N GLY A 219 -17.30 18.19 3.47
CA GLY A 219 -18.50 18.17 2.68
C GLY A 219 -19.33 19.47 2.81
N GLU A 220 -20.54 19.45 2.28
CA GLU A 220 -21.44 20.60 2.33
C GLU A 220 -21.93 20.97 3.73
N LYS A 221 -22.07 19.96 4.60
CA LYS A 221 -22.71 20.11 5.92
C LYS A 221 -21.72 20.02 7.07
N GLY A 222 -20.49 19.63 6.81
CA GLY A 222 -19.48 19.46 7.86
C GLY A 222 -18.18 18.86 7.33
N GLY A 223 -17.28 18.57 8.26
CA GLY A 223 -16.00 17.96 7.97
C GLY A 223 -15.58 17.00 9.07
N LEU A 224 -14.67 16.12 8.75
CA LEU A 224 -14.01 15.23 9.69
C LEU A 224 -12.49 15.31 9.54
N CYS A 225 -11.81 14.97 10.63
CA CYS A 225 -10.36 14.82 10.67
C CYS A 225 -10.03 13.54 11.43
N TRP A 226 -9.13 12.76 10.87
CA TRP A 226 -8.48 11.65 11.58
C TRP A 226 -6.96 11.81 11.46
N GLU A 227 -6.27 11.52 12.54
CA GLU A 227 -4.82 11.60 12.67
C GLU A 227 -4.32 10.36 13.41
N HIS A 228 -3.28 9.73 12.87
CA HIS A 228 -2.57 8.64 13.52
C HIS A 228 -1.52 9.23 14.47
N THR A 229 -1.64 8.94 15.74
CA THR A 229 -0.70 9.37 16.81
C THR A 229 0.03 8.18 17.39
#